data_52b3b74bb2c2cf0fb2469109728d602e
#
_entry.id   52b3b74bb2c2cf0fb2469109728d602e
#
_cell.length_a   1.000
_cell.length_b   1.000
_cell.length_c   1.000
_cell.angle_alpha   90.00
_cell.angle_beta   90.00
_cell.angle_gamma   90.00
#
_symmetry.space_group_name_H-M   'P 1'
#
loop_
_entity.id
_entity.type
_entity.pdbx_description
1 polymer ?
#
loop_
_entity_poly.entity_id
_entity_poly.type
_entity_poly.pdbx_seq_one_letter_code
_entity_poly.pdbx_strand_id
1 'polypeptide(L)'
;MLLFDEPLSNLDAKLRESMRDELRALQQRLGITSLYVTHDQSEAMAISDKVVIMKDGVICQQGTPQEIYEQPASRFVANFIGKANFIDGIFKGRDGEAALVEIGGKTFSIPAPGKMEGVEVGGACCLTVRPESFLLTKDAGALPGTVSRATYYGAKIEYEVMLNEQPIIVEVYNPQLTERFSVGDAVTMSLIEGCVRVLK
;
A
#
# COMPACT_ATOMS: atom_id res chain seq x y z
N MET A 1 -4.25 28.45 16.17
CA MET A 1 -3.49 27.42 15.43
C MET A 1 -2.42 26.88 16.37
N LEU A 2 -2.26 25.56 16.42
CA LEU A 2 -1.19 24.87 17.16
C LEU A 2 -0.16 24.32 16.18
N LEU A 3 1.11 24.37 16.56
CA LEU A 3 2.21 23.80 15.80
C LEU A 3 2.89 22.73 16.67
N PHE A 4 3.00 21.53 16.13
CA PHE A 4 3.68 20.39 16.76
C PHE A 4 4.83 19.96 15.85
N ASP A 5 6.04 19.96 16.39
CA ASP A 5 7.23 19.51 15.68
C ASP A 5 7.74 18.23 16.37
N GLU A 6 7.47 17.08 15.77
CA GLU A 6 7.81 15.74 16.26
C GLU A 6 7.49 15.48 17.76
N PRO A 7 6.28 15.82 18.25
CA PRO A 7 6.01 15.85 19.70
C PRO A 7 6.07 14.48 20.38
N LEU A 8 5.95 13.37 19.64
CA LEU A 8 5.92 12.01 20.17
C LEU A 8 7.21 11.22 19.90
N SER A 9 8.22 11.80 19.25
CA SER A 9 9.43 11.12 18.80
C SER A 9 10.23 10.43 19.91
N ASN A 10 10.20 10.96 21.13
CA ASN A 10 10.98 10.48 22.28
C ASN A 10 10.21 9.50 23.18
N LEU A 11 9.00 9.07 22.80
CA LEU A 11 8.18 8.16 23.58
C LEU A 11 8.35 6.71 23.12
N ASP A 12 8.19 5.77 24.06
CA ASP A 12 8.07 4.35 23.73
C ASP A 12 6.77 4.07 22.93
N ALA A 13 6.71 2.93 22.25
CA ALA A 13 5.63 2.62 21.32
C ALA A 13 4.24 2.64 21.97
N LYS A 14 4.11 2.10 23.20
CA LYS A 14 2.82 2.03 23.90
C LYS A 14 2.34 3.41 24.37
N LEU A 15 3.25 4.20 24.92
CA LEU A 15 2.95 5.56 25.35
C LEU A 15 2.66 6.47 24.16
N ARG A 16 3.39 6.30 23.05
CA ARG A 16 3.15 7.03 21.80
C ARG A 16 1.76 6.80 21.27
N GLU A 17 1.28 5.55 21.24
CA GLU A 17 -0.07 5.20 20.79
C GLU A 17 -1.15 5.89 21.67
N SER A 18 -1.02 5.80 22.98
CA SER A 18 -1.95 6.44 23.91
C SER A 18 -1.95 7.97 23.77
N MET A 19 -0.77 8.59 23.70
CA MET A 19 -0.65 10.05 23.54
C MET A 19 -1.15 10.55 22.20
N ARG A 20 -1.00 9.78 21.14
CA ARG A 20 -1.55 10.08 19.82
C ARG A 20 -3.08 10.21 19.89
N ASP A 21 -3.74 9.24 20.51
CA ASP A 21 -5.20 9.22 20.62
C ASP A 21 -5.71 10.38 21.49
N GLU A 22 -5.02 10.69 22.59
CA GLU A 22 -5.32 11.84 23.47
C GLU A 22 -5.15 13.18 22.73
N LEU A 23 -4.08 13.35 21.95
CA LEU A 23 -3.87 14.56 21.14
C LEU A 23 -4.95 14.74 20.09
N ARG A 24 -5.36 13.65 19.43
CA ARG A 24 -6.45 13.68 18.45
C ARG A 24 -7.77 14.08 19.11
N ALA A 25 -8.12 13.47 20.24
CA ALA A 25 -9.33 13.78 21.00
C ALA A 25 -9.33 15.24 21.51
N LEU A 26 -8.20 15.72 21.99
CA LEU A 26 -8.05 17.12 22.43
C LEU A 26 -8.25 18.11 21.29
N GLN A 27 -7.60 17.87 20.15
CA GLN A 27 -7.71 18.71 18.96
C GLN A 27 -9.17 18.80 18.46
N GLN A 28 -9.87 17.66 18.40
CA GLN A 28 -11.28 17.61 18.00
C GLN A 28 -12.17 18.35 18.98
N ARG A 29 -11.99 18.15 20.29
CA ARG A 29 -12.78 18.81 21.33
C ARG A 29 -12.60 20.33 21.33
N LEU A 30 -11.40 20.81 21.05
CA LEU A 30 -11.11 22.26 21.03
C LEU A 30 -11.45 22.91 19.69
N GLY A 31 -11.61 22.14 18.61
CA GLY A 31 -11.84 22.66 17.27
C GLY A 31 -10.70 23.54 16.73
N ILE A 32 -9.48 23.32 17.19
CA ILE A 32 -8.32 24.16 16.85
C ILE A 32 -7.61 23.58 15.63
N THR A 33 -7.36 24.41 14.63
CA THR A 33 -6.47 24.05 13.52
C THR A 33 -5.07 23.78 14.04
N SER A 34 -4.54 22.60 13.71
CA SER A 34 -3.21 22.17 14.13
C SER A 34 -2.37 21.77 12.93
N LEU A 35 -1.10 22.15 12.94
CA LEU A 35 -0.09 21.62 12.02
C LEU A 35 0.83 20.69 12.81
N TYR A 36 0.92 19.46 12.34
CA TYR A 36 1.69 18.39 12.98
C TYR A 36 2.78 17.90 12.03
N VAL A 37 4.03 18.04 12.45
CA VAL A 37 5.20 17.53 11.71
C VAL A 37 5.66 16.24 12.37
N THR A 38 5.80 15.19 11.58
CA THR A 38 6.30 13.88 12.03
C THR A 38 6.96 13.14 10.88
N HIS A 39 7.90 12.26 11.20
CA HIS A 39 8.44 11.26 10.28
C HIS A 39 7.77 9.88 10.48
N ASP A 40 6.92 9.72 11.49
CA ASP A 40 6.15 8.49 11.72
C ASP A 40 4.86 8.50 10.89
N GLN A 41 4.80 7.57 9.93
CA GLN A 41 3.67 7.43 9.02
C GLN A 41 2.39 7.07 9.76
N SER A 42 2.48 6.22 10.80
CA SER A 42 1.33 5.80 11.58
C SER A 42 0.71 6.95 12.37
N GLU A 43 1.54 7.88 12.86
CA GLU A 43 1.07 9.11 13.49
C GLU A 43 0.33 9.99 12.48
N ALA A 44 0.97 10.27 11.33
CA ALA A 44 0.36 11.10 10.29
C ALA A 44 -1.00 10.56 9.84
N MET A 45 -1.10 9.25 9.61
CA MET A 45 -2.33 8.60 9.17
C MET A 45 -3.45 8.59 10.23
N ALA A 46 -3.09 8.49 11.50
CA ALA A 46 -4.08 8.36 12.58
C ALA A 46 -4.59 9.70 13.13
N ILE A 47 -3.74 10.75 13.15
CA ILE A 47 -4.09 12.04 13.77
C ILE A 47 -4.72 13.01 12.76
N SER A 48 -4.31 12.95 11.50
CA SER A 48 -4.57 14.04 10.56
C SER A 48 -5.90 13.92 9.84
N ASP A 49 -6.54 15.06 9.57
CA ASP A 49 -7.65 15.15 8.60
C ASP A 49 -7.10 15.29 7.18
N LYS A 50 -5.88 15.86 7.06
CA LYS A 50 -5.17 16.05 5.79
C LYS A 50 -3.68 15.81 6.00
N VAL A 51 -3.11 14.95 5.16
CA VAL A 51 -1.67 14.63 5.13
C VAL A 51 -1.02 15.36 3.95
N VAL A 52 0.17 15.88 4.18
CA VAL A 52 1.03 16.48 3.15
C VAL A 52 2.37 15.74 3.15
N ILE A 53 2.67 15.07 2.05
CA ILE A 53 3.95 14.37 1.88
C ILE A 53 4.92 15.28 1.15
N MET A 54 6.07 15.47 1.75
CA MET A 54 7.15 16.30 1.21
C MET A 54 8.42 15.48 0.97
N LYS A 55 9.14 15.84 -0.07
CA LYS A 55 10.47 15.32 -0.37
C LYS A 55 11.33 16.45 -0.93
N ASP A 56 12.53 16.61 -0.43
CA ASP A 56 13.50 17.61 -0.90
C ASP A 56 12.90 19.05 -0.98
N GLY A 57 12.07 19.41 0.01
CA GLY A 57 11.41 20.72 0.10
C GLY A 57 10.19 20.90 -0.82
N VAL A 58 9.82 19.88 -1.59
CA VAL A 58 8.68 19.91 -2.53
C VAL A 58 7.53 19.04 -2.03
N ILE A 59 6.30 19.52 -2.19
CA ILE A 59 5.10 18.73 -1.91
C ILE A 59 4.92 17.68 -3.02
N CYS A 60 4.99 16.40 -2.64
CA CYS A 60 4.77 15.26 -3.54
C CYS A 60 3.29 14.92 -3.70
N GLN A 61 2.55 14.96 -2.60
CA GLN A 61 1.10 14.72 -2.58
C GLN A 61 0.49 15.33 -1.31
N GLN A 62 -0.79 15.70 -1.40
CA GLN A 62 -1.61 16.07 -0.27
C GLN A 62 -3.02 15.49 -0.44
N GLY A 63 -3.64 15.08 0.66
CA GLY A 63 -4.98 14.49 0.66
C GLY A 63 -5.37 13.98 2.04
N THR A 64 -6.53 13.35 2.15
CA THR A 64 -6.90 12.60 3.34
C THR A 64 -5.97 11.40 3.53
N PRO A 65 -5.81 10.85 4.75
CA PRO A 65 -5.05 9.62 4.96
C PRO A 65 -5.46 8.49 4.00
N GLN A 66 -6.76 8.31 3.80
CA GLN A 66 -7.29 7.29 2.89
C GLN A 66 -6.85 7.52 1.44
N GLU A 67 -6.97 8.75 0.91
CA GLU A 67 -6.54 9.09 -0.45
C GLU A 67 -5.04 8.85 -0.65
N ILE A 68 -4.21 9.24 0.33
CA ILE A 68 -2.76 9.05 0.26
C ILE A 68 -2.39 7.57 0.21
N TYR A 69 -3.07 6.73 1.00
CA TYR A 69 -2.79 5.29 1.06
C TYR A 69 -3.31 4.53 -0.16
N GLU A 70 -4.56 4.79 -0.54
CA GLU A 70 -5.25 4.07 -1.61
C GLU A 70 -4.92 4.58 -3.01
N GLN A 71 -4.58 5.88 -3.14
CA GLN A 71 -4.35 6.54 -4.42
C GLN A 71 -3.01 7.32 -4.43
N PRO A 72 -1.88 6.63 -4.19
CA PRO A 72 -0.59 7.29 -4.21
C PRO A 72 -0.27 7.85 -5.60
N ALA A 73 0.19 9.10 -5.64
CA ALA A 73 0.50 9.79 -6.89
C ALA A 73 1.80 9.30 -7.56
N SER A 74 2.65 8.56 -6.84
CA SER A 74 3.92 8.07 -7.35
C SER A 74 4.43 6.85 -6.56
N ARG A 75 5.43 6.15 -7.14
CA ARG A 75 6.15 5.06 -6.44
C ARG A 75 6.75 5.54 -5.11
N PHE A 76 7.25 6.79 -5.08
CA PHE A 76 7.79 7.37 -3.84
C PHE A 76 6.71 7.45 -2.75
N VAL A 77 5.55 8.05 -3.05
CA VAL A 77 4.46 8.18 -2.08
C VAL A 77 3.95 6.80 -1.64
N ALA A 78 3.75 5.86 -2.57
CA ALA A 78 3.30 4.52 -2.26
C ALA A 78 4.24 3.81 -1.27
N ASN A 79 5.55 3.95 -1.46
CA ASN A 79 6.58 3.31 -0.65
C ASN A 79 6.89 4.08 0.64
N PHE A 80 6.64 5.40 0.63
CA PHE A 80 6.79 6.24 1.82
C PHE A 80 5.68 5.98 2.84
N ILE A 81 4.45 5.72 2.39
CA ILE A 81 3.30 5.42 3.26
C ILE A 81 3.06 3.90 3.30
N GLY A 82 3.91 3.18 4.00
CA GLY A 82 3.82 1.75 4.17
C GLY A 82 4.49 0.94 3.05
N LYS A 83 4.39 -0.38 3.15
CA LYS A 83 4.94 -1.29 2.13
C LYS A 83 4.08 -1.30 0.87
N ALA A 84 4.73 -1.37 -0.28
CA ALA A 84 4.05 -1.54 -1.56
C ALA A 84 4.86 -2.44 -2.49
N ASN A 85 4.18 -3.32 -3.21
CA ASN A 85 4.77 -4.04 -4.32
C ASN A 85 4.58 -3.24 -5.61
N PHE A 86 5.58 -3.28 -6.48
CA PHE A 86 5.53 -2.67 -7.81
C PHE A 86 5.69 -3.77 -8.83
N ILE A 87 4.63 -4.04 -9.58
CA ILE A 87 4.60 -5.12 -10.58
C ILE A 87 4.55 -4.48 -11.96
N ASP A 88 5.55 -4.77 -12.77
CA ASP A 88 5.58 -4.27 -14.14
C ASP A 88 4.59 -5.05 -15.02
N GLY A 89 3.88 -4.33 -15.86
CA GLY A 89 2.88 -4.87 -16.76
C GLY A 89 2.85 -4.12 -18.08
N ILE A 90 2.04 -4.62 -19.02
CA ILE A 90 1.81 -4.00 -20.33
C ILE A 90 0.37 -3.52 -20.38
N PHE A 91 0.18 -2.23 -20.66
CA PHE A 91 -1.14 -1.66 -20.83
C PHE A 91 -1.76 -2.13 -22.14
N LYS A 92 -2.91 -2.81 -22.09
CA LYS A 92 -3.62 -3.37 -23.27
C LYS A 92 -4.78 -2.51 -23.73
N GLY A 93 -5.11 -1.46 -23.02
CA GLY A 93 -6.25 -0.59 -23.31
C GLY A 93 -7.16 -0.39 -22.13
N ARG A 94 -8.40 0.03 -22.40
CA ARG A 94 -9.40 0.30 -21.37
C ARG A 94 -10.68 -0.47 -21.67
N ASP A 95 -11.37 -0.82 -20.58
CA ASP A 95 -12.76 -1.25 -20.61
C ASP A 95 -13.52 -0.37 -19.61
N GLY A 96 -14.27 0.60 -20.13
CA GLY A 96 -14.91 1.65 -19.32
C GLY A 96 -13.89 2.43 -18.48
N GLU A 97 -14.08 2.42 -17.17
CA GLU A 97 -13.20 3.07 -16.20
C GLU A 97 -12.00 2.20 -15.77
N ALA A 98 -11.93 0.96 -16.25
CA ALA A 98 -10.83 0.07 -15.92
C ALA A 98 -9.71 0.11 -16.97
N ALA A 99 -8.47 -0.01 -16.50
CA ALA A 99 -7.31 -0.30 -17.33
C ALA A 99 -7.13 -1.81 -17.46
N LEU A 100 -6.92 -2.29 -18.70
CA LEU A 100 -6.55 -3.67 -18.96
C LEU A 100 -5.02 -3.76 -18.96
N VAL A 101 -4.47 -4.53 -18.01
CA VAL A 101 -3.02 -4.67 -17.85
C VAL A 101 -2.63 -6.15 -17.91
N GLU A 102 -1.69 -6.48 -18.77
CA GLU A 102 -1.12 -7.82 -18.85
C GLU A 102 0.07 -7.96 -17.91
N ILE A 103 0.05 -9.01 -17.08
CA ILE A 103 1.12 -9.42 -16.18
C ILE A 103 1.33 -10.91 -16.36
N GLY A 104 2.55 -11.34 -16.69
CA GLY A 104 2.86 -12.77 -16.83
C GLY A 104 1.97 -13.51 -17.85
N GLY A 105 1.55 -12.83 -18.91
CA GLY A 105 0.68 -13.37 -19.96
C GLY A 105 -0.81 -13.44 -19.61
N LYS A 106 -1.24 -12.91 -18.46
CA LYS A 106 -2.65 -12.79 -18.05
C LYS A 106 -3.08 -11.34 -18.00
N THR A 107 -4.28 -11.04 -18.48
CA THR A 107 -4.85 -9.69 -18.47
C THR A 107 -5.72 -9.49 -17.24
N PHE A 108 -5.48 -8.41 -16.53
CA PHE A 108 -6.21 -7.96 -15.35
C PHE A 108 -6.96 -6.68 -15.66
N SER A 109 -8.18 -6.59 -15.15
CA SER A 109 -8.99 -5.36 -15.17
C SER A 109 -8.76 -4.60 -13.87
N ILE A 110 -8.10 -3.44 -13.95
CA ILE A 110 -7.69 -2.65 -12.80
C ILE A 110 -8.48 -1.34 -12.79
N PRO A 111 -9.20 -0.99 -11.72
CA PRO A 111 -9.84 0.32 -11.61
C PRO A 111 -8.82 1.45 -11.78
N ALA A 112 -9.01 2.27 -12.78
CA ALA A 112 -8.15 3.39 -13.10
C ALA A 112 -8.99 4.59 -13.54
N PRO A 113 -9.75 5.23 -12.60
CA PRO A 113 -10.54 6.39 -12.93
C PRO A 113 -9.64 7.53 -13.42
N GLY A 114 -10.04 8.16 -14.51
CA GLY A 114 -9.27 9.22 -15.16
C GLY A 114 -8.41 8.73 -16.33
N LYS A 115 -7.74 9.66 -16.99
CA LYS A 115 -6.86 9.36 -18.13
C LYS A 115 -5.52 8.81 -17.63
N MET A 116 -5.09 7.69 -18.17
CA MET A 116 -3.71 7.22 -18.06
C MET A 116 -2.84 8.06 -19.01
N GLU A 117 -2.56 9.31 -18.62
CA GLU A 117 -1.76 10.20 -19.45
C GLU A 117 -0.33 9.66 -19.58
N GLY A 118 0.16 9.57 -20.83
CA GLY A 118 1.52 9.15 -21.15
C GLY A 118 1.73 7.64 -21.21
N VAL A 119 0.69 6.80 -21.11
CA VAL A 119 0.79 5.36 -21.35
C VAL A 119 -0.01 5.00 -22.60
N GLU A 120 0.69 4.59 -23.67
CA GLU A 120 0.08 4.11 -24.91
C GLU A 120 -0.29 2.64 -24.81
N VAL A 121 -1.27 2.20 -25.59
CA VAL A 121 -1.62 0.77 -25.68
C VAL A 121 -0.41 -0.01 -26.20
N GLY A 122 -0.04 -1.08 -25.49
CA GLY A 122 1.19 -1.83 -25.71
C GLY A 122 2.40 -1.28 -24.93
N GLY A 123 2.28 -0.14 -24.28
CA GLY A 123 3.34 0.47 -23.46
C GLY A 123 3.47 -0.16 -22.08
N ALA A 124 4.66 -0.03 -21.49
CA ALA A 124 4.91 -0.46 -20.12
C ALA A 124 4.14 0.40 -19.11
N CYS A 125 3.60 -0.23 -18.10
CA CYS A 125 3.00 0.41 -16.94
C CYS A 125 3.43 -0.31 -15.66
N CYS A 126 3.21 0.33 -14.52
CA CYS A 126 3.52 -0.23 -13.22
C CYS A 126 2.26 -0.33 -12.37
N LEU A 127 2.00 -1.49 -11.82
CA LEU A 127 0.99 -1.66 -10.79
C LEU A 127 1.60 -1.47 -9.41
N THR A 128 0.92 -0.74 -8.55
CA THR A 128 1.20 -0.75 -7.11
C THR A 128 0.14 -1.59 -6.40
N VAL A 129 0.61 -2.52 -5.57
CA VAL A 129 -0.24 -3.46 -4.84
C VAL A 129 0.24 -3.53 -3.40
N ARG A 130 -0.66 -3.29 -2.47
CA ARG A 130 -0.35 -3.44 -1.04
C ARG A 130 -0.16 -4.91 -0.68
N PRO A 131 0.72 -5.27 0.27
CA PRO A 131 0.94 -6.66 0.67
C PRO A 131 -0.32 -7.40 1.12
N GLU A 132 -1.23 -6.71 1.78
CA GLU A 132 -2.53 -7.22 2.24
C GLU A 132 -3.58 -7.35 1.13
N SER A 133 -3.28 -6.86 -0.06
CA SER A 133 -4.19 -6.88 -1.23
C SER A 133 -3.99 -8.11 -2.12
N PHE A 134 -3.28 -9.11 -1.64
CA PHE A 134 -3.14 -10.40 -2.30
C PHE A 134 -3.92 -11.49 -1.54
N LEU A 135 -4.52 -12.39 -2.31
CA LEU A 135 -4.96 -13.69 -1.82
C LEU A 135 -3.91 -14.72 -2.23
N LEU A 136 -3.44 -15.52 -1.27
CA LEU A 136 -2.45 -16.56 -1.47
C LEU A 136 -3.11 -17.93 -1.31
N THR A 137 -2.92 -18.84 -2.30
CA THR A 137 -3.52 -20.17 -2.33
C THR A 137 -2.60 -21.17 -3.03
N LYS A 138 -2.85 -22.49 -2.83
CA LYS A 138 -2.27 -23.56 -3.67
C LYS A 138 -3.11 -23.89 -4.89
N ASP A 139 -4.34 -23.41 -4.93
CA ASP A 139 -5.22 -23.62 -6.07
C ASP A 139 -4.75 -22.81 -7.29
N ALA A 140 -5.26 -23.18 -8.47
CA ALA A 140 -4.97 -22.44 -9.70
C ALA A 140 -5.44 -20.99 -9.59
N GLY A 141 -4.53 -20.06 -9.76
CA GLY A 141 -4.79 -18.63 -9.67
C GLY A 141 -4.09 -17.82 -10.76
N ALA A 142 -4.00 -16.52 -10.56
CA ALA A 142 -3.58 -15.63 -11.63
C ALA A 142 -2.05 -15.54 -11.76
N LEU A 143 -1.33 -15.43 -10.66
CA LEU A 143 0.11 -15.16 -10.64
C LEU A 143 0.83 -16.30 -9.87
N PRO A 144 1.40 -17.29 -10.56
CA PRO A 144 2.11 -18.38 -9.90
C PRO A 144 3.46 -17.89 -9.35
N GLY A 145 3.85 -18.39 -8.20
CA GLY A 145 5.14 -18.07 -7.57
C GLY A 145 5.58 -19.16 -6.60
N THR A 146 6.74 -18.93 -5.99
CA THR A 146 7.31 -19.82 -4.97
C THR A 146 7.63 -19.01 -3.72
N VAL A 147 7.25 -19.52 -2.56
CA VAL A 147 7.56 -18.89 -1.27
C VAL A 147 9.06 -18.98 -1.03
N SER A 148 9.73 -17.81 -0.95
CA SER A 148 11.15 -17.69 -0.61
C SER A 148 11.39 -17.42 0.88
N ARG A 149 10.41 -16.79 1.55
CA ARG A 149 10.48 -16.46 2.98
C ARG A 149 9.09 -16.42 3.59
N ALA A 150 8.97 -16.86 4.84
CA ALA A 150 7.77 -16.76 5.66
C ALA A 150 8.15 -16.25 7.06
N THR A 151 7.58 -15.12 7.49
CA THR A 151 7.85 -14.52 8.80
C THR A 151 6.54 -14.32 9.57
N TYR A 152 6.46 -14.93 10.75
CA TYR A 152 5.27 -14.84 11.60
C TYR A 152 5.35 -13.64 12.56
N TYR A 153 4.34 -12.77 12.52
CA TYR A 153 4.21 -11.58 13.36
C TYR A 153 3.03 -11.63 14.34
N GLY A 154 2.54 -12.81 14.68
CA GLY A 154 1.37 -12.97 15.53
C GLY A 154 0.06 -12.74 14.79
N ALA A 155 -0.34 -11.51 14.57
CA ALA A 155 -1.58 -11.16 13.88
C ALA A 155 -1.55 -11.47 12.37
N LYS A 156 -0.37 -11.58 11.78
CA LYS A 156 -0.16 -11.87 10.35
C LYS A 156 1.07 -12.73 10.11
N ILE A 157 1.11 -13.34 8.93
CA ILE A 157 2.34 -13.87 8.33
C ILE A 157 2.69 -13.00 7.13
N GLU A 158 3.93 -12.57 7.04
CA GLU A 158 4.51 -11.95 5.86
C GLU A 158 5.24 -13.01 5.05
N TYR A 159 4.77 -13.22 3.83
CA TYR A 159 5.42 -14.06 2.85
C TYR A 159 6.16 -13.22 1.84
N GLU A 160 7.34 -13.67 1.42
CA GLU A 160 7.99 -13.23 0.21
C GLU A 160 7.81 -14.32 -0.84
N VAL A 161 7.15 -13.98 -1.93
CA VAL A 161 6.82 -14.91 -3.02
C VAL A 161 7.56 -14.45 -4.27
N MET A 162 8.34 -15.33 -4.87
CA MET A 162 9.07 -15.04 -6.10
C MET A 162 8.14 -15.18 -7.30
N LEU A 163 7.85 -14.08 -7.96
CA LEU A 163 7.11 -14.00 -9.22
C LEU A 163 8.11 -13.68 -10.36
N ASN A 164 8.48 -14.65 -11.19
CA ASN A 164 9.44 -14.45 -12.29
C ASN A 164 10.70 -13.69 -11.83
N GLU A 165 11.38 -14.17 -10.81
CA GLU A 165 12.57 -13.56 -10.19
C GLU A 165 12.34 -12.26 -9.41
N GLN A 166 11.14 -11.70 -9.43
CA GLN A 166 10.78 -10.52 -8.64
C GLN A 166 10.19 -10.93 -7.29
N PRO A 167 10.72 -10.44 -6.16
CA PRO A 167 10.14 -10.68 -4.85
C PRO A 167 8.87 -9.84 -4.66
N ILE A 168 7.78 -10.50 -4.29
CA ILE A 168 6.48 -9.91 -3.96
C ILE A 168 6.21 -10.18 -2.48
N ILE A 169 5.94 -9.14 -1.72
CA ILE A 169 5.56 -9.25 -0.31
C ILE A 169 4.05 -9.42 -0.21
N VAL A 170 3.62 -10.47 0.48
CA VAL A 170 2.22 -10.79 0.72
C VAL A 170 1.98 -10.88 2.23
N GLU A 171 1.00 -10.16 2.75
CA GLU A 171 0.62 -10.21 4.16
C GLU A 171 -0.71 -10.95 4.31
N VAL A 172 -0.68 -12.06 5.04
CA VAL A 172 -1.87 -12.87 5.35
C VAL A 172 -2.24 -12.66 6.81
N TYR A 173 -3.35 -11.98 7.04
CA TYR A 173 -3.87 -11.71 8.39
C TYR A 173 -4.66 -12.89 8.93
N ASN A 174 -4.77 -12.98 10.27
CA ASN A 174 -5.43 -14.08 10.98
C ASN A 174 -4.93 -15.46 10.53
N PRO A 175 -3.62 -15.74 10.64
CA PRO A 175 -3.00 -16.94 10.08
C PRO A 175 -3.49 -18.26 10.71
N GLN A 176 -4.25 -18.19 11.79
CA GLN A 176 -4.91 -19.36 12.40
C GLN A 176 -6.17 -19.78 11.62
N LEU A 177 -6.73 -18.91 10.78
CA LEU A 177 -7.94 -19.16 9.98
C LEU A 177 -7.64 -19.40 8.50
N THR A 178 -6.38 -19.29 8.09
CA THR A 178 -5.95 -19.36 6.70
C THR A 178 -4.98 -20.53 6.49
N GLU A 179 -4.84 -20.97 5.25
CA GLU A 179 -3.79 -21.93 4.89
C GLU A 179 -2.41 -21.30 5.12
N ARG A 180 -1.48 -22.11 5.62
CA ARG A 180 -0.09 -21.70 5.85
C ARG A 180 0.83 -22.32 4.82
N PHE A 181 1.79 -21.54 4.39
CA PHE A 181 2.76 -21.96 3.37
C PHE A 181 4.16 -21.98 3.98
N SER A 182 4.98 -22.91 3.50
CA SER A 182 6.38 -23.05 3.87
C SER A 182 7.29 -22.54 2.75
N VAL A 183 8.53 -22.23 3.11
CA VAL A 183 9.56 -21.92 2.11
C VAL A 183 9.70 -23.09 1.14
N GLY A 184 9.68 -22.79 -0.16
CA GLY A 184 9.70 -23.78 -1.24
C GLY A 184 8.33 -24.18 -1.75
N ASP A 185 7.23 -23.84 -1.06
CA ASP A 185 5.88 -24.13 -1.55
C ASP A 185 5.60 -23.34 -2.83
N ALA A 186 5.06 -24.05 -3.83
CA ALA A 186 4.46 -23.43 -5.00
C ALA A 186 3.09 -22.89 -4.62
N VAL A 187 2.87 -21.62 -4.88
CA VAL A 187 1.65 -20.88 -4.52
C VAL A 187 1.17 -20.06 -5.71
N THR A 188 -0.05 -19.60 -5.61
CA THR A 188 -0.61 -18.68 -6.59
C THR A 188 -1.15 -17.45 -5.86
N MET A 189 -0.82 -16.28 -6.39
CA MET A 189 -1.31 -14.99 -5.92
C MET A 189 -2.47 -14.54 -6.80
N SER A 190 -3.54 -14.05 -6.17
CA SER A 190 -4.63 -13.36 -6.84
C SER A 190 -4.75 -11.95 -6.27
N LEU A 191 -5.04 -10.97 -7.13
CA LEU A 191 -5.22 -9.58 -6.74
C LEU A 191 -6.65 -9.38 -6.21
N ILE A 192 -6.78 -8.70 -5.07
CA ILE A 192 -8.09 -8.28 -4.57
C ILE A 192 -8.58 -7.11 -5.44
N GLU A 193 -9.75 -7.27 -6.04
CA GLU A 193 -10.36 -6.24 -6.88
C GLU A 193 -10.52 -4.91 -6.11
N GLY A 194 -10.23 -3.81 -6.80
CA GLY A 194 -10.32 -2.46 -6.24
C GLY A 194 -9.12 -2.01 -5.40
N CYS A 195 -8.23 -2.93 -4.98
CA CYS A 195 -7.07 -2.63 -4.14
C CYS A 195 -5.76 -2.41 -4.93
N VAL A 196 -5.83 -2.43 -6.25
CA VAL A 196 -4.67 -2.26 -7.15
C VAL A 196 -4.75 -0.91 -7.85
N ARG A 197 -3.61 -0.27 -8.02
CA ARG A 197 -3.51 1.00 -8.77
C ARG A 197 -2.47 0.90 -9.86
N VAL A 198 -2.75 1.57 -10.97
CA VAL A 198 -1.77 1.74 -12.05
C VAL A 198 -1.03 3.04 -11.80
N LEU A 199 0.28 2.96 -11.66
CA LEU A 199 1.18 4.12 -11.61
C LEU A 199 1.79 4.38 -12.98
N LYS A 200 2.16 5.62 -13.18
CA LYS A 200 2.88 6.07 -14.37
C LYS A 200 4.36 5.72 -14.29
#